data_a4f2d6ead1df7fa97ca4391dd469d49e
#
_entry.id   a4f2d6ead1df7fa97ca4391dd469d49e
#
_cell.length_a   1.000
_cell.length_b   1.000
_cell.length_c   1.000
_cell.angle_alpha   90.00
_cell.angle_beta   90.00
_cell.angle_gamma   90.00
#
_symmetry.space_group_name_H-M   'P 1'
#
loop_
_entity.id
_entity.type
_entity.pdbx_description
1 polymer ?
#
loop_
_entity_poly.entity_id
_entity_poly.type
_entity_poly.pdbx_seq_one_letter_code
_entity_poly.pdbx_strand_id
1 'polypeptide(L)'
;MPNYFLRPFKDRPVQRLTRCVFGLTLFGVGIGMQKRGNLGLPPWDVFHDGLSGIIDWPFGRTIILTSAFVMLLWIPLRQAPGFATILNAVQIGVVADIFLSIVPTSTWMPARFALMFGGIVVTGIGSGFYIGAGLGPGPRDGLMTGLAKRGMNLAVARTSVEV
;
A
#
# COMPACT_ATOMS: atom_id res chain seq x y z
N MET A 1 -16.50 17.78 -7.14
CA MET A 1 -15.07 17.98 -6.80
C MET A 1 -14.23 17.39 -7.91
N PRO A 2 -13.18 18.07 -8.41
CA PRO A 2 -12.33 17.52 -9.45
C PRO A 2 -11.67 16.24 -8.96
N ASN A 3 -11.60 15.21 -9.81
CA ASN A 3 -10.92 13.95 -9.50
C ASN A 3 -9.39 14.18 -9.53
N TYR A 4 -8.82 14.71 -8.48
CA TYR A 4 -7.38 14.98 -8.36
C TYR A 4 -6.50 13.74 -8.57
N PHE A 5 -7.06 12.54 -8.44
CA PHE A 5 -6.35 11.27 -8.56
C PHE A 5 -6.37 10.65 -9.95
N LEU A 6 -7.18 11.16 -10.88
CA LEU A 6 -7.28 10.62 -12.24
C LEU A 6 -6.99 11.72 -13.24
N ARG A 7 -5.76 11.79 -13.72
CA ARG A 7 -5.40 12.60 -14.89
C ARG A 7 -5.63 11.77 -16.17
N PRO A 8 -6.03 12.40 -17.28
CA PRO A 8 -6.19 11.68 -18.56
C PRO A 8 -4.94 10.88 -18.90
N PHE A 9 -5.11 9.62 -19.31
CA PHE A 9 -3.98 8.71 -19.60
C PHE A 9 -3.11 9.18 -20.80
N LYS A 10 -3.60 10.17 -21.57
CA LYS A 10 -2.95 10.69 -22.78
C LYS A 10 -1.65 11.47 -22.51
N ASP A 11 -1.48 12.06 -21.31
CA ASP A 11 -0.29 12.83 -20.99
C ASP A 11 0.84 11.96 -20.45
N ARG A 12 1.88 11.73 -21.24
CA ARG A 12 3.10 11.00 -20.90
C ARG A 12 2.85 9.63 -20.22
N PRO A 13 2.12 8.71 -20.87
CA PRO A 13 1.66 7.47 -20.23
C PRO A 13 2.82 6.61 -19.74
N VAL A 14 3.90 6.50 -20.52
CA VAL A 14 5.09 5.70 -20.17
C VAL A 14 5.76 6.24 -18.90
N GLN A 15 6.00 7.55 -18.83
CA GLN A 15 6.64 8.17 -17.67
C GLN A 15 5.80 7.99 -16.39
N ARG A 16 4.48 8.10 -16.49
CA ARG A 16 3.56 7.93 -15.37
C ARG A 16 3.51 6.47 -14.92
N LEU A 17 3.46 5.53 -15.87
CA LEU A 17 3.48 4.11 -15.57
C LEU A 17 4.81 3.71 -14.89
N THR A 18 5.95 4.16 -15.43
CA THR A 18 7.27 3.89 -14.83
C THR A 18 7.35 4.43 -13.40
N ARG A 19 6.87 5.68 -13.17
CA ARG A 19 6.82 6.26 -11.82
C ARG A 19 5.92 5.45 -10.87
N CYS A 20 4.77 4.99 -11.36
CA CYS A 20 3.85 4.17 -10.59
C CYS A 20 4.50 2.84 -10.19
N VAL A 21 5.02 2.08 -11.15
CA VAL A 21 5.67 0.78 -10.93
C VAL A 21 6.86 0.94 -9.98
N PHE A 22 7.72 1.92 -10.23
CA PHE A 22 8.88 2.19 -9.37
C PHE A 22 8.45 2.56 -7.95
N GLY A 23 7.47 3.44 -7.80
CA GLY A 23 6.93 3.84 -6.50
C GLY A 23 6.34 2.67 -5.71
N LEU A 24 5.56 1.81 -6.37
CA LEU A 24 4.98 0.61 -5.75
C LEU A 24 6.02 -0.44 -5.38
N THR A 25 7.09 -0.56 -6.18
CA THR A 25 8.24 -1.42 -5.84
C THR A 25 8.92 -0.92 -4.55
N LEU A 26 9.24 0.38 -4.47
CA LEU A 26 9.79 0.97 -3.25
C LEU A 26 8.86 0.79 -2.05
N PHE A 27 7.57 0.97 -2.26
CA PHE A 27 6.58 0.78 -1.20
C PHE A 27 6.60 -0.65 -0.65
N GLY A 28 6.58 -1.66 -1.52
CA GLY A 28 6.65 -3.07 -1.14
C GLY A 28 7.95 -3.44 -0.42
N VAL A 29 9.10 -2.92 -0.91
CA VAL A 29 10.41 -3.07 -0.25
C VAL A 29 10.37 -2.43 1.14
N GLY A 30 9.84 -1.22 1.27
CA GLY A 30 9.76 -0.51 2.54
C GLY A 30 8.90 -1.25 3.59
N ILE A 31 7.77 -1.82 3.18
CA ILE A 31 6.96 -2.69 4.05
C ILE A 31 7.74 -3.95 4.46
N GLY A 32 8.42 -4.60 3.51
CA GLY A 32 9.27 -5.76 3.80
C GLY A 32 10.39 -5.44 4.78
N MET A 33 11.02 -4.27 4.66
CA MET A 33 12.03 -3.78 5.60
C MET A 33 11.46 -3.60 7.00
N GLN A 34 10.30 -2.94 7.14
CA GLN A 34 9.65 -2.74 8.44
C GLN A 34 9.29 -4.09 9.08
N LYS A 35 8.76 -5.03 8.30
CA LYS A 35 8.46 -6.39 8.77
C LYS A 35 9.72 -7.11 9.27
N ARG A 36 10.86 -7.02 8.55
CA ARG A 36 12.14 -7.61 8.96
C ARG A 36 12.77 -6.89 10.16
N GLY A 37 12.52 -5.61 10.32
CA GLY A 37 12.92 -4.86 11.50
C GLY A 37 12.30 -5.41 12.79
N ASN A 38 11.07 -5.92 12.70
CA ASN A 38 10.35 -6.56 13.82
C ASN A 38 10.33 -5.70 15.11
N LEU A 39 10.16 -4.38 14.95
CA LEU A 39 10.03 -3.40 16.03
C LEU A 39 8.63 -2.77 16.10
N GLY A 40 7.81 -3.06 15.12
CA GLY A 40 6.45 -2.56 14.96
C GLY A 40 6.08 -2.45 13.49
N LEU A 41 4.79 -2.42 13.21
CA LEU A 41 4.22 -2.30 11.86
C LEU A 41 3.11 -1.25 11.87
N PRO A 42 2.83 -0.61 10.73
CA PRO A 42 1.62 0.20 10.57
C PRO A 42 0.34 -0.63 10.85
N PRO A 43 -0.78 -0.04 11.28
CA PRO A 43 -1.96 -0.78 11.70
C PRO A 43 -2.44 -1.84 10.70
N TRP A 44 -2.51 -1.49 9.41
CA TRP A 44 -2.89 -2.44 8.37
C TRP A 44 -1.91 -3.60 8.19
N ASP A 45 -0.63 -3.35 8.38
CA ASP A 45 0.39 -4.39 8.25
C ASP A 45 0.44 -5.29 9.49
N VAL A 46 0.04 -4.77 10.67
CA VAL A 46 -0.26 -5.58 11.86
C VAL A 46 -1.42 -6.54 11.58
N PHE A 47 -2.50 -6.02 10.95
CA PHE A 47 -3.63 -6.87 10.57
C PHE A 47 -3.23 -7.94 9.55
N HIS A 48 -2.45 -7.57 8.51
CA HIS A 48 -1.94 -8.53 7.53
C HIS A 48 -1.06 -9.58 8.18
N ASP A 49 -0.22 -9.20 9.13
CA ASP A 49 0.67 -10.11 9.84
C ASP A 49 -0.10 -11.09 10.72
N GLY A 50 -1.06 -10.61 11.49
CA GLY A 50 -1.94 -11.46 12.29
C GLY A 50 -2.73 -12.45 11.43
N LEU A 51 -3.32 -11.97 10.34
CA LEU A 51 -4.07 -12.81 9.41
C LEU A 51 -3.17 -13.83 8.71
N SER A 52 -1.95 -13.44 8.30
CA SER A 52 -0.94 -14.32 7.72
C SER A 52 -0.62 -15.50 8.66
N GLY A 53 -0.49 -15.25 9.97
CA GLY A 53 -0.25 -16.28 10.97
C GLY A 53 -1.45 -17.22 11.18
N ILE A 54 -2.68 -16.72 11.05
CA ILE A 54 -3.90 -17.55 11.23
C ILE A 54 -4.13 -18.47 10.03
N ILE A 55 -3.94 -17.98 8.80
CA ILE A 55 -4.23 -18.74 7.58
C ILE A 55 -3.01 -19.48 7.02
N ASP A 56 -1.86 -19.34 7.68
CA ASP A 56 -0.56 -19.91 7.26
C ASP A 56 -0.19 -19.54 5.80
N TRP A 57 -0.40 -18.28 5.45
CA TRP A 57 -0.07 -17.75 4.14
C TRP A 57 1.10 -16.75 4.20
N PRO A 58 1.88 -16.59 3.13
CA PRO A 58 2.88 -15.53 3.02
C PRO A 58 2.28 -14.14 3.26
N PHE A 59 3.03 -13.30 3.93
CA PHE A 59 2.60 -11.95 4.32
C PHE A 59 2.11 -11.12 3.15
N GLY A 60 2.84 -11.12 2.02
CA GLY A 60 2.44 -10.37 0.82
C GLY A 60 1.19 -10.93 0.14
N ARG A 61 0.98 -12.25 0.16
CA ARG A 61 -0.28 -12.84 -0.33
C ARG A 61 -1.47 -12.37 0.50
N THR A 62 -1.28 -12.21 1.79
CA THR A 62 -2.31 -11.69 2.70
C THR A 62 -2.64 -10.22 2.38
N ILE A 63 -1.62 -9.41 2.03
CA ILE A 63 -1.81 -8.04 1.53
C ILE A 63 -2.68 -8.04 0.27
N ILE A 64 -2.41 -8.94 -0.69
CA ILE A 64 -3.19 -9.05 -1.93
C ILE A 64 -4.64 -9.43 -1.63
N LEU A 65 -4.85 -10.45 -0.80
CA LEU A 65 -6.19 -10.92 -0.41
C LEU A 65 -7.00 -9.80 0.25
N THR A 66 -6.44 -9.14 1.25
CA THR A 66 -7.13 -8.04 1.95
C THR A 66 -7.38 -6.84 1.05
N SER A 67 -6.47 -6.53 0.14
CA SER A 67 -6.68 -5.49 -0.87
C SER A 67 -7.85 -5.81 -1.78
N ALA A 68 -8.01 -7.09 -2.19
CA ALA A 68 -9.16 -7.53 -2.96
C ALA A 68 -10.47 -7.36 -2.18
N PHE A 69 -10.51 -7.75 -0.90
CA PHE A 69 -11.68 -7.53 -0.04
C PHE A 69 -12.00 -6.05 0.15
N VAL A 70 -10.99 -5.20 0.38
CA VAL A 70 -11.20 -3.74 0.49
C VAL A 70 -11.77 -3.18 -0.81
N MET A 71 -11.32 -3.67 -1.98
CA MET A 71 -11.85 -3.25 -3.27
C MET A 71 -13.31 -3.69 -3.48
N LEU A 72 -13.78 -4.80 -2.89
CA LEU A 72 -15.20 -5.17 -2.92
C LEU A 72 -16.07 -4.12 -2.21
N LEU A 73 -15.56 -3.48 -1.15
CA LEU A 73 -16.27 -2.39 -0.48
C LEU A 73 -16.40 -1.12 -1.35
N TRP A 74 -15.66 -1.01 -2.46
CA TRP A 74 -15.80 0.09 -3.41
C TRP A 74 -17.10 -0.04 -4.24
N ILE A 75 -17.63 -1.26 -4.40
CA ILE A 75 -18.88 -1.50 -5.15
C ILE A 75 -20.04 -0.68 -4.56
N PRO A 76 -20.42 -0.81 -3.27
CA PRO A 76 -21.46 0.01 -2.67
C PRO A 76 -21.06 1.48 -2.60
N LEU A 77 -19.77 1.81 -2.56
CA LEU A 77 -19.27 3.18 -2.58
C LEU A 77 -19.25 3.81 -3.98
N ARG A 78 -19.56 3.03 -5.03
CA ARG A 78 -19.53 3.45 -6.44
C ARG A 78 -18.21 4.13 -6.83
N GLN A 79 -17.09 3.61 -6.29
CA GLN A 79 -15.75 4.04 -6.67
C GLN A 79 -15.24 3.16 -7.80
N ALA A 80 -14.74 3.78 -8.86
CA ALA A 80 -14.09 3.04 -9.94
C ALA A 80 -12.60 2.83 -9.61
N PRO A 81 -12.09 1.59 -9.66
CA PRO A 81 -10.66 1.33 -9.49
C PRO A 81 -9.88 1.90 -10.68
N GLY A 82 -8.80 2.60 -10.40
CA GLY A 82 -7.85 3.04 -11.41
C GLY A 82 -6.83 1.93 -11.72
N PHE A 83 -6.04 2.13 -12.78
CA PHE A 83 -4.97 1.18 -13.12
C PHE A 83 -3.97 0.99 -11.96
N ALA A 84 -3.56 2.10 -11.32
CA ALA A 84 -2.65 2.03 -10.18
C ALA A 84 -3.28 1.32 -8.96
N THR A 85 -4.60 1.31 -8.82
CA THR A 85 -5.29 0.62 -7.73
C THR A 85 -5.08 -0.91 -7.81
N ILE A 86 -5.28 -1.47 -9.01
CA ILE A 86 -5.07 -2.91 -9.25
C ILE A 86 -3.60 -3.26 -9.10
N LEU A 87 -2.72 -2.44 -9.68
CA LEU A 87 -1.29 -2.65 -9.60
C LEU A 87 -0.79 -2.57 -8.15
N ASN A 88 -1.27 -1.59 -7.37
CA ASN A 88 -0.96 -1.45 -5.94
C ASN A 88 -1.38 -2.71 -5.16
N ALA A 89 -2.61 -3.20 -5.38
CA ALA A 89 -3.13 -4.38 -4.68
C ALA A 89 -2.26 -5.63 -4.87
N VAL A 90 -1.64 -5.79 -6.04
CA VAL A 90 -0.85 -6.99 -6.39
C VAL A 90 0.64 -6.76 -6.16
N GLN A 91 1.18 -5.68 -6.72
CA GLN A 91 2.63 -5.46 -6.77
C GLN A 91 3.26 -5.30 -5.38
N ILE A 92 2.61 -4.56 -4.47
CA ILE A 92 3.13 -4.37 -3.11
C ILE A 92 3.30 -5.72 -2.40
N GLY A 93 2.29 -6.57 -2.47
CA GLY A 93 2.34 -7.89 -1.83
C GLY A 93 3.41 -8.79 -2.44
N VAL A 94 3.49 -8.86 -3.78
CA VAL A 94 4.52 -9.66 -4.46
C VAL A 94 5.93 -9.17 -4.10
N VAL A 95 6.17 -7.86 -4.14
CA VAL A 95 7.48 -7.29 -3.82
C VAL A 95 7.84 -7.50 -2.36
N ALA A 96 6.88 -7.37 -1.44
CA ALA A 96 7.11 -7.64 -0.02
C ALA A 96 7.51 -9.11 0.21
N ASP A 97 6.81 -10.09 -0.41
CA ASP A 97 7.16 -11.51 -0.28
C ASP A 97 8.54 -11.80 -0.88
N ILE A 98 8.88 -11.24 -2.05
CA ILE A 98 10.22 -11.38 -2.64
C ILE A 98 11.28 -10.81 -1.69
N PHE A 99 11.07 -9.61 -1.14
CA PHE A 99 12.00 -9.02 -0.19
C PHE A 99 12.18 -9.91 1.05
N LEU A 100 11.08 -10.42 1.61
CA LEU A 100 11.08 -11.29 2.76
C LEU A 100 11.75 -12.65 2.49
N SER A 101 11.74 -13.14 1.27
CA SER A 101 12.44 -14.37 0.89
C SER A 101 13.96 -14.20 0.78
N ILE A 102 14.42 -13.00 0.45
CA ILE A 102 15.85 -12.70 0.22
C ILE A 102 16.53 -12.21 1.50
N VAL A 103 15.84 -11.34 2.27
CA VAL A 103 16.41 -10.69 3.45
C VAL A 103 16.08 -11.49 4.71
N PRO A 104 17.07 -12.04 5.40
CA PRO A 104 16.84 -12.77 6.66
C PRO A 104 16.49 -11.84 7.81
N THR A 105 15.87 -12.37 8.86
CA THR A 105 15.66 -11.65 10.12
C THR A 105 17.00 -11.43 10.82
N SER A 106 17.22 -10.21 11.30
CA SER A 106 18.40 -9.88 12.10
C SER A 106 18.08 -9.87 13.59
N THR A 107 18.98 -10.42 14.40
CA THR A 107 18.94 -10.30 15.87
C THR A 107 19.67 -9.06 16.37
N TRP A 108 20.51 -8.43 15.53
CA TRP A 108 21.28 -7.25 15.86
C TRP A 108 20.40 -6.00 15.87
N MET A 109 20.23 -5.39 17.05
CA MET A 109 19.32 -4.25 17.25
C MET A 109 19.58 -3.06 16.33
N PRO A 110 20.82 -2.61 16.10
CA PRO A 110 21.05 -1.51 15.15
C PRO A 110 20.58 -1.81 13.74
N ALA A 111 20.72 -3.05 13.24
CA ALA A 111 20.21 -3.44 11.93
C ALA A 111 18.67 -3.43 11.90
N ARG A 112 18.02 -3.85 13.00
CA ARG A 112 16.55 -3.80 13.12
C ARG A 112 16.03 -2.35 13.08
N PHE A 113 16.68 -1.43 13.79
CA PHE A 113 16.36 -0.02 13.72
C PHE A 113 16.59 0.56 12.31
N ALA A 114 17.72 0.23 11.68
CA ALA A 114 18.02 0.67 10.33
C ALA A 114 16.95 0.17 9.31
N LEU A 115 16.52 -1.09 9.43
CA LEU A 115 15.45 -1.65 8.60
C LEU A 115 14.12 -0.94 8.85
N MET A 116 13.75 -0.70 10.10
CA MET A 116 12.49 -0.03 10.44
C MET A 116 12.46 1.41 9.91
N PHE A 117 13.43 2.24 10.30
CA PHE A 117 13.46 3.65 9.88
C PHE A 117 13.73 3.80 8.38
N GLY A 118 14.62 2.99 7.83
CA GLY A 118 14.85 2.92 6.39
C GLY A 118 13.59 2.52 5.63
N GLY A 119 12.85 1.54 6.15
CA GLY A 119 11.58 1.10 5.60
C GLY A 119 10.53 2.21 5.58
N ILE A 120 10.41 2.99 6.65
CA ILE A 120 9.49 4.15 6.73
C ILE A 120 9.84 5.18 5.64
N VAL A 121 11.11 5.53 5.51
CA VAL A 121 11.58 6.50 4.50
C VAL A 121 11.33 5.97 3.09
N VAL A 122 11.68 4.72 2.82
CA VAL A 122 11.48 4.07 1.50
C VAL A 122 10.00 3.99 1.14
N THR A 123 9.14 3.63 2.09
CA THR A 123 7.67 3.63 1.90
C THR A 123 7.16 5.03 1.59
N GLY A 124 7.63 6.05 2.31
CA GLY A 124 7.26 7.45 2.08
C GLY A 124 7.64 7.93 0.67
N ILE A 125 8.86 7.66 0.25
CA ILE A 125 9.34 7.98 -1.11
C ILE A 125 8.50 7.23 -2.16
N GLY A 126 8.28 5.92 -1.96
CA GLY A 126 7.46 5.10 -2.84
C GLY A 126 6.03 5.65 -2.99
N SER A 127 5.41 6.06 -1.88
CA SER A 127 4.08 6.72 -1.88
C SER A 127 4.09 8.00 -2.71
N GLY A 128 5.09 8.84 -2.57
CA GLY A 128 5.23 10.08 -3.35
C GLY A 128 5.28 9.81 -4.86
N PHE A 129 6.04 8.80 -5.28
CA PHE A 129 6.15 8.42 -6.70
C PHE A 129 4.83 7.87 -7.26
N TYR A 130 4.19 6.92 -6.57
CA TYR A 130 2.99 6.27 -7.11
C TYR A 130 1.77 7.20 -7.10
N ILE A 131 1.58 7.99 -6.03
CA ILE A 131 0.50 8.99 -5.95
C ILE A 131 0.72 10.08 -7.00
N GLY A 132 1.97 10.57 -7.15
CA GLY A 132 2.35 11.55 -8.15
C GLY A 132 2.15 11.09 -9.60
N ALA A 133 2.07 9.78 -9.85
CA ALA A 133 1.72 9.24 -11.16
C ALA A 133 0.27 9.55 -11.57
N GLY A 134 -0.65 9.76 -10.62
CA GLY A 134 -2.06 10.12 -10.87
C GLY A 134 -2.85 9.07 -11.64
N LEU A 135 -2.52 7.78 -11.48
CA LEU A 135 -3.16 6.64 -12.17
C LEU A 135 -4.24 5.95 -11.33
N GLY A 136 -4.54 6.47 -10.16
CA GLY A 136 -5.55 6.00 -9.23
C GLY A 136 -5.02 5.89 -7.80
N PRO A 137 -5.91 5.96 -6.79
CA PRO A 137 -5.54 5.77 -5.40
C PRO A 137 -5.30 4.29 -5.10
N GLY A 138 -4.57 3.99 -4.02
CA GLY A 138 -4.49 2.63 -3.48
C GLY A 138 -5.86 2.14 -2.96
N PRO A 139 -6.03 0.82 -2.74
CA PRO A 139 -7.30 0.26 -2.27
C PRO A 139 -7.83 0.93 -0.99
N ARG A 140 -6.97 1.20 -0.01
CA ARG A 140 -7.30 1.87 1.26
C ARG A 140 -7.62 3.35 1.07
N ASP A 141 -6.80 4.06 0.27
CA ASP A 141 -6.99 5.48 -0.02
C ASP A 141 -8.33 5.72 -0.74
N GLY A 142 -8.70 4.81 -1.63
CA GLY A 142 -9.97 4.87 -2.32
C GLY A 142 -11.17 4.61 -1.41
N LEU A 143 -11.03 3.76 -0.39
CA LEU A 143 -12.05 3.58 0.63
C LEU A 143 -12.27 4.88 1.41
N MET A 144 -11.20 5.50 1.90
CA MET A 144 -11.25 6.80 2.60
C MET A 144 -11.89 7.90 1.74
N THR A 145 -11.45 8.02 0.49
CA THR A 145 -12.00 9.03 -0.43
C THR A 145 -13.45 8.73 -0.81
N GLY A 146 -13.84 7.46 -0.88
CA GLY A 146 -15.20 7.03 -1.12
C GLY A 146 -16.16 7.41 0.02
N LEU A 147 -15.74 7.22 1.26
CA LEU A 147 -16.47 7.65 2.46
C LEU A 147 -16.57 9.19 2.53
N ALA A 148 -15.48 9.88 2.24
CA ALA A 148 -15.46 11.34 2.23
C ALA A 148 -16.42 11.93 1.17
N LYS A 149 -16.52 11.33 -0.02
CA LYS A 149 -17.49 11.74 -1.04
C LYS A 149 -18.95 11.58 -0.61
N ARG A 150 -19.23 10.72 0.38
CA ARG A 150 -20.56 10.51 0.96
C ARG A 150 -20.86 11.43 2.14
N GLY A 151 -20.03 12.43 2.38
CA GLY A 151 -20.26 13.45 3.41
C GLY A 151 -19.50 13.20 4.72
N MET A 152 -18.71 12.12 4.83
CA MET A 152 -17.85 11.92 5.99
C MET A 152 -16.66 12.89 5.94
N ASN A 153 -16.30 13.49 7.07
CA ASN A 153 -15.09 14.30 7.16
C ASN A 153 -13.87 13.44 6.81
N LEU A 154 -12.97 13.95 5.96
CA LEU A 154 -11.81 13.18 5.46
C LEU A 154 -10.92 12.68 6.60
N ALA A 155 -10.71 13.49 7.65
CA ALA A 155 -9.93 13.08 8.82
C ALA A 155 -10.62 11.91 9.56
N VAL A 156 -11.94 11.99 9.73
CA VAL A 156 -12.72 10.90 10.35
C VAL A 156 -12.67 9.64 9.48
N ALA A 157 -12.88 9.78 8.16
CA ALA A 157 -12.80 8.65 7.24
C ALA A 157 -11.41 7.98 7.28
N ARG A 158 -10.34 8.78 7.35
CA ARG A 158 -8.97 8.28 7.49
C ARG A 158 -8.78 7.53 8.80
N THR A 159 -9.12 8.14 9.92
CA THR A 159 -9.00 7.49 11.24
C THR A 159 -9.80 6.19 11.30
N SER A 160 -11.05 6.18 10.80
CA SER A 160 -11.90 4.97 10.80
C SER A 160 -11.38 3.84 9.92
N VAL A 161 -10.57 4.14 8.92
CA VAL A 161 -9.98 3.12 8.02
C VAL A 161 -8.59 2.67 8.50
N GLU A 162 -7.86 3.51 9.26
CA GLU A 162 -6.51 3.21 9.73
C GLU A 162 -6.46 2.65 11.17
N VAL A 163 -7.56 2.73 11.93
CA VAL A 163 -7.70 2.19 13.30
C VAL A 163 -8.69 1.05 13.33
#